data_ed4cea62b2f98e3fa20dfdf63b4e8b7e
#
_entry.id   ed4cea62b2f98e3fa20dfdf63b4e8b7e
#
_cell.length_a   1.000
_cell.length_b   1.000
_cell.length_c   1.000
_cell.angle_alpha   90.00
_cell.angle_beta   90.00
_cell.angle_gamma   90.00
#
_symmetry.space_group_name_H-M   'P 1'
#
loop_
_entity.id
_entity.type
_entity.pdbx_description
1 polymer ?
#
loop_
_entity_poly.entity_id
_entity_poly.type
_entity_poly.pdbx_seq_one_letter_code
_entity_poly.pdbx_strand_id
1 'polypeptide(L)'
;MIRQANNNDLNIILELSQLLWKNSEKEELQNEMLRYINSKNSIVLIAYAEDEPIGFVQCSLRHDYVEGTKSSPVGYLEGIYLKPYYRSKGIGRKLLEKCEV
;
A
#
# COMPACT_ATOMS: atom_id res chain seq x y z
N MET A 1 13.41 6.02 -0.23
CA MET A 1 13.09 5.35 -1.49
C MET A 1 11.75 4.62 -1.37
N ILE A 2 10.97 4.67 -2.42
CA ILE A 2 9.66 4.00 -2.46
C ILE A 2 9.67 3.05 -3.65
N ARG A 3 9.27 1.80 -3.43
CA ARG A 3 9.15 0.84 -4.53
C ARG A 3 7.90 -0.02 -4.40
N GLN A 4 7.49 -0.59 -5.51
CA GLN A 4 6.34 -1.49 -5.54
C GLN A 4 6.73 -2.84 -4.93
N ALA A 5 5.86 -3.36 -4.07
CA ALA A 5 6.07 -4.67 -3.46
C ALA A 5 5.78 -5.80 -4.46
N ASN A 6 6.52 -6.89 -4.29
CA ASN A 6 6.30 -8.13 -5.04
C ASN A 6 6.18 -9.29 -4.04
N ASN A 7 6.00 -10.51 -4.55
CA ASN A 7 5.81 -11.68 -3.68
C ASN A 7 6.96 -11.93 -2.70
N ASN A 8 8.17 -11.51 -3.06
CA ASN A 8 9.33 -11.67 -2.18
C ASN A 8 9.30 -10.72 -0.99
N ASP A 9 8.44 -9.71 -1.03
CA ASP A 9 8.31 -8.71 0.03
C ASP A 9 7.20 -9.04 1.03
N LEU A 10 6.56 -10.19 0.89
CA LEU A 10 5.40 -10.54 1.70
C LEU A 10 5.68 -10.45 3.21
N ASN A 11 6.82 -10.96 3.66
CA ASN A 11 7.16 -10.93 5.08
C ASN A 11 7.31 -9.49 5.60
N ILE A 12 7.89 -8.61 4.78
CA ILE A 12 8.06 -7.19 5.12
C ILE A 12 6.70 -6.52 5.23
N ILE A 13 5.84 -6.71 4.23
CA ILE A 13 4.51 -6.13 4.20
C ILE A 13 3.66 -6.66 5.36
N LEU A 14 3.77 -7.95 5.64
CA LEU A 14 3.00 -8.56 6.72
C LEU A 14 3.39 -7.96 8.07
N GLU A 15 4.69 -7.79 8.33
CA GLU A 15 5.18 -7.18 9.56
C GLU A 15 4.65 -5.74 9.71
N LEU A 16 4.75 -4.94 8.65
CA LEU A 16 4.26 -3.57 8.66
C LEU A 16 2.74 -3.50 8.82
N SER A 17 2.00 -4.37 8.14
CA SER A 17 0.55 -4.37 8.22
C SER A 17 0.05 -4.78 9.60
N GLN A 18 0.77 -5.66 10.30
CA GLN A 18 0.41 -6.04 11.66
C GLN A 18 0.58 -4.89 12.64
N LEU A 19 1.48 -3.95 12.35
CA LEU A 19 1.63 -2.75 13.16
C LEU A 19 0.44 -1.80 12.99
N LEU A 20 -0.19 -1.81 11.81
CA LEU A 20 -1.37 -1.00 11.53
C LEU A 20 -2.65 -1.69 12.03
N TRP A 21 -2.80 -2.97 11.74
CA TRP A 21 -3.97 -3.76 12.10
C TRP A 21 -3.60 -4.78 13.17
N LYS A 22 -3.40 -4.30 14.39
CA LYS A 22 -2.87 -5.08 15.51
C LYS A 22 -3.76 -6.25 15.94
N ASN A 23 -5.07 -6.14 15.70
CA ASN A 23 -6.03 -7.15 16.12
C ASN A 23 -6.42 -8.13 15.00
N SER A 24 -5.82 -7.99 13.83
CA SER A 24 -6.09 -8.87 12.69
C SER A 24 -5.24 -10.13 12.76
N GLU A 25 -5.81 -11.24 12.31
CA GLU A 25 -5.07 -12.48 12.25
C GLU A 25 -4.01 -12.44 11.16
N LYS A 26 -2.84 -12.97 11.45
CA LYS A 26 -1.70 -12.98 10.54
C LYS A 26 -2.03 -13.65 9.22
N GLU A 27 -2.74 -14.77 9.26
CA GLU A 27 -3.10 -15.52 8.05
C GLU A 27 -4.04 -14.73 7.15
N GLU A 28 -5.00 -14.03 7.73
CA GLU A 28 -5.92 -13.18 6.95
C GLU A 28 -5.18 -12.03 6.28
N LEU A 29 -4.28 -11.37 7.01
CA LEU A 29 -3.46 -10.29 6.45
C LEU A 29 -2.57 -10.82 5.33
N GLN A 30 -1.99 -11.99 5.52
CA GLN A 30 -1.12 -12.61 4.51
C GLN A 30 -1.88 -12.85 3.22
N ASN A 31 -3.07 -13.44 3.31
CA ASN A 31 -3.91 -13.73 2.15
C ASN A 31 -4.35 -12.46 1.44
N GLU A 32 -4.72 -11.42 2.19
CA GLU A 32 -5.11 -10.15 1.62
C GLU A 32 -3.95 -9.47 0.90
N MET A 33 -2.77 -9.45 1.52
CA MET A 33 -1.59 -8.82 0.92
C MET A 33 -1.14 -9.55 -0.34
N LEU A 34 -1.19 -10.88 -0.34
CA LEU A 34 -0.88 -11.66 -1.54
C LEU A 34 -1.84 -11.31 -2.68
N ARG A 35 -3.13 -11.18 -2.36
CA ARG A 35 -4.13 -10.81 -3.36
C ARG A 35 -3.84 -9.42 -3.94
N TYR A 36 -3.49 -8.46 -3.10
CA TYR A 36 -3.19 -7.09 -3.55
C TYR A 36 -1.92 -7.04 -4.39
N ILE A 37 -0.87 -7.75 -3.98
CA ILE A 37 0.39 -7.78 -4.70
C ILE A 37 0.22 -8.37 -6.11
N ASN A 38 -0.64 -9.37 -6.25
CA ASN A 38 -0.82 -10.11 -7.51
C ASN A 38 -1.97 -9.60 -8.37
N SER A 39 -2.73 -8.62 -7.91
CA SER A 39 -3.85 -8.09 -8.67
C SER A 39 -3.42 -6.98 -9.62
N LYS A 40 -4.05 -6.93 -10.79
CA LYS A 40 -3.84 -5.84 -11.73
C LYS A 40 -4.53 -4.55 -11.29
N ASN A 41 -5.47 -4.66 -10.35
CA ASN A 41 -6.30 -3.54 -9.90
C ASN A 41 -5.93 -3.06 -8.51
N SER A 42 -4.75 -3.40 -8.04
CA SER A 42 -4.27 -2.94 -6.75
C SER A 42 -2.76 -2.84 -6.74
N ILE A 43 -2.25 -2.09 -5.77
CA ILE A 43 -0.83 -1.87 -5.63
C ILE A 43 -0.47 -1.77 -4.16
N VAL A 44 0.68 -2.29 -3.80
CA VAL A 44 1.28 -2.11 -2.48
C VAL A 44 2.67 -1.51 -2.70
N LEU A 45 2.92 -0.39 -2.05
CA LEU A 45 4.21 0.29 -2.11
C LEU A 45 4.87 0.24 -0.74
N ILE A 46 6.19 0.08 -0.73
CA ILE A 46 6.99 0.07 0.50
C ILE A 46 7.91 1.28 0.48
N ALA A 47 7.96 2.01 1.60
CA ALA A 47 8.90 3.09 1.80
C ALA A 47 10.10 2.58 2.60
N TYR A 48 11.30 2.98 2.19
CA TYR A 48 12.56 2.61 2.83
C TYR A 48 13.31 3.86 3.26
N ALA A 49 13.92 3.79 4.45
CA ALA A 49 14.96 4.72 4.87
C ALA A 49 16.26 3.92 4.83
N GLU A 50 17.13 4.25 3.88
CA GLU A 50 18.29 3.43 3.55
C GLU A 50 17.82 2.02 3.19
N ASP A 51 18.19 1.00 3.94
CA ASP A 51 17.76 -0.37 3.69
C ASP A 51 16.64 -0.84 4.63
N GLU A 52 16.14 0.05 5.49
CA GLU A 52 15.10 -0.31 6.45
C GLU A 52 13.71 0.00 5.91
N PRO A 53 12.80 -1.01 5.90
CA PRO A 53 11.39 -0.73 5.57
C PRO A 53 10.76 0.08 6.69
N ILE A 54 10.22 1.24 6.37
CA ILE A 54 9.68 2.15 7.36
C ILE A 54 8.18 2.38 7.23
N GLY A 55 7.58 1.92 6.16
CA GLY A 55 6.16 2.11 5.96
C GLY A 55 5.67 1.47 4.68
N PHE A 56 4.35 1.48 4.51
CA PHE A 56 3.73 0.95 3.30
C PHE A 56 2.43 1.69 3.01
N VAL A 57 1.95 1.54 1.78
CA VAL A 57 0.62 1.97 1.40
C VAL A 57 -0.02 0.87 0.55
N GLN A 58 -1.30 0.66 0.77
CA GLN A 58 -2.10 -0.32 0.06
C GLN A 58 -3.24 0.41 -0.62
N CYS A 59 -3.31 0.34 -1.94
CA CYS A 59 -4.32 1.03 -2.73
C CYS A 59 -4.98 0.06 -3.69
N SER A 60 -6.27 0.26 -3.94
CA SER A 60 -6.98 -0.42 -5.01
C SER A 60 -7.29 0.58 -6.11
N LEU A 61 -7.32 0.08 -7.34
CA LEU A 61 -7.72 0.86 -8.50
C LEU A 61 -9.14 0.49 -8.86
N ARG A 62 -9.99 1.49 -9.02
CA ARG A 62 -11.38 1.28 -9.43
C ARG A 62 -11.66 2.07 -10.68
N HIS A 63 -12.43 1.45 -11.56
CA HIS A 63 -12.87 2.07 -12.80
C HIS A 63 -14.34 2.43 -12.62
N ASP A 64 -14.59 3.65 -12.14
CA ASP A 64 -15.95 4.14 -11.95
C ASP A 64 -16.45 4.73 -13.27
N TYR A 65 -17.50 4.13 -13.81
CA TYR A 65 -18.14 4.64 -15.01
C TYR A 65 -19.18 5.69 -14.65
N VAL A 66 -18.99 6.89 -15.18
CA VAL A 66 -19.99 7.94 -15.09
C VAL A 66 -20.40 8.29 -16.52
N GLU A 67 -21.70 8.23 -16.80
CA GLU A 67 -22.24 8.51 -18.12
C GLU A 67 -21.81 9.88 -18.60
N GLY A 68 -21.31 9.93 -19.85
CA GLY A 68 -20.85 11.19 -20.43
C GLY A 68 -19.42 11.57 -20.08
N THR A 69 -18.72 10.79 -19.30
CA THR A 69 -17.31 11.03 -18.96
C THR A 69 -16.46 9.82 -19.35
N LYS A 70 -15.18 10.08 -19.58
CA LYS A 70 -14.23 8.97 -19.77
C LYS A 70 -13.97 8.35 -18.41
N SER A 71 -14.15 7.04 -18.32
CA SER A 71 -13.74 6.33 -17.10
C SER A 71 -12.22 6.31 -17.05
N SER A 72 -11.68 6.74 -15.92
CA SER A 72 -10.26 6.61 -15.64
C SER A 72 -10.11 5.86 -14.32
N PRO A 73 -9.04 5.08 -14.14
CA PRO A 73 -8.85 4.41 -12.86
C PRO A 73 -8.65 5.44 -11.76
N VAL A 74 -9.34 5.22 -10.64
CA VAL A 74 -9.23 6.05 -9.45
C VAL A 74 -8.60 5.20 -8.35
N GLY A 75 -7.58 5.74 -7.69
CA GLY A 75 -6.94 5.07 -6.59
C GLY A 75 -7.72 5.27 -5.30
N TYR A 76 -8.01 4.17 -4.62
CA TYR A 76 -8.64 4.19 -3.30
C TYR A 76 -7.63 3.72 -2.27
N LEU A 77 -7.42 4.55 -1.24
CA LEU A 77 -6.53 4.19 -0.14
C LEU A 77 -7.21 3.16 0.74
N GLU A 78 -6.58 1.98 0.86
CA GLU A 78 -7.07 0.92 1.73
C GLU A 78 -6.32 0.89 3.06
N GLY A 79 -5.04 1.26 3.07
CA GLY A 79 -4.26 1.34 4.28
C GLY A 79 -2.95 2.06 4.05
N ILE A 80 -2.48 2.75 5.06
CA ILE A 80 -1.18 3.41 5.04
C ILE A 80 -0.59 3.37 6.44
N TYR A 81 0.69 3.05 6.54
CA TYR A 81 1.40 3.03 7.80
C TYR A 81 2.81 3.57 7.63
N LEU A 82 3.23 4.37 8.58
CA LEU A 82 4.62 4.81 8.73
C LEU A 82 5.04 4.61 10.18
N LYS A 83 6.25 4.14 10.39
CA LYS A 83 6.81 4.06 11.72
C LYS A 83 6.86 5.47 12.33
N PRO A 84 6.54 5.61 13.63
CA PRO A 84 6.37 6.94 14.24
C PRO A 84 7.51 7.92 14.01
N TYR A 85 8.76 7.44 14.05
CA TYR A 85 9.92 8.30 13.84
C TYR A 85 9.91 9.00 12.48
N TYR A 86 9.29 8.37 11.50
CA TYR A 86 9.31 8.86 10.10
C TYR A 86 8.05 9.64 9.72
N ARG A 87 7.16 9.86 10.68
CA ARG A 87 5.94 10.64 10.43
C ARG A 87 6.27 12.12 10.38
N SER A 88 5.40 12.90 9.73
CA SER A 88 5.51 14.36 9.58
C SER A 88 6.75 14.83 8.83
N LYS A 89 7.30 13.96 7.97
CA LYS A 89 8.45 14.27 7.13
C LYS A 89 8.11 14.27 5.64
N GLY A 90 6.81 14.19 5.30
CA GLY A 90 6.35 14.18 3.92
C GLY A 90 6.39 12.83 3.22
N ILE A 91 6.81 11.77 3.91
CA ILE A 91 6.92 10.42 3.30
C ILE A 91 5.54 9.86 2.97
N GLY A 92 4.57 10.01 3.89
CA GLY A 92 3.20 9.57 3.65
C GLY A 92 2.60 10.21 2.41
N ARG A 93 2.85 11.51 2.22
CA ARG A 93 2.38 12.22 1.05
C ARG A 93 3.01 11.67 -0.23
N LYS A 94 4.30 11.37 -0.21
CA LYS A 94 4.98 10.76 -1.35
C LYS A 94 4.42 9.39 -1.69
N LEU A 95 4.09 8.59 -0.68
CA LEU A 95 3.45 7.29 -0.87
C LEU A 95 2.10 7.44 -1.57
N LEU A 96 1.28 8.39 -1.10
CA LEU A 96 -0.02 8.66 -1.70
C LEU A 96 0.10 9.15 -3.14
N GLU A 97 1.05 10.04 -3.41
CA GLU A 97 1.28 10.57 -4.75
C GLU A 97 1.64 9.45 -5.74
N LYS A 98 2.42 8.47 -5.30
CA LYS A 98 2.81 7.35 -6.15
C LYS A 98 1.67 6.34 -6.39
N CYS A 99 0.62 6.39 -5.59
CA CYS A 99 -0.58 5.58 -5.80
C CYS A 99 -1.55 6.23 -6.78
N GLU A 100 -1.40 7.52 -7.05
CA GLU A 100 -2.27 8.24 -7.97
C GLU A 100 -1.94 7.86 -9.41
N VAL A 101 -2.98 7.72 -10.20
CA VAL A 101 -2.87 7.33 -11.62
C VAL A 101 -3.16 8.55 -12.49
#